data_1f1897b4c8fd64fa9e4957cf9af9725c
#
_entry.id   1f1897b4c8fd64fa9e4957cf9af9725c
#
_cell.length_a   1.000
_cell.length_b   1.000
_cell.length_c   1.000
_cell.angle_alpha   90.00
_cell.angle_beta   90.00
_cell.angle_gamma   90.00
#
_symmetry.space_group_name_H-M   'P 1'
#
loop_
_entity.id
_entity.type
_entity.pdbx_description
1 polymer ?
#
loop_
_entity_poly.entity_id
_entity_poly.type
_entity_poly.pdbx_seq_one_letter_code
_entity_poly.pdbx_strand_id
1 'polypeptide(L)'
;MTWKNKTLIILIPGFPANEQDSACLPFPQAFVKHLKLSNPDLNIKVLTFQYPYFEAVYEWHACEVHAFNGRNKGGIRRLFLWTTIWRRLKKIFREEKVTGILSFWMGEASLLAKFAAKKYGVRSFTWLMGQDARKNNRYVSIVRSRQESLIALSDFLADEFFRNYKIKPAHTIPPGIDIVSFPEKKIERKIDILGVGSLIPLKQFDQIILLVAALADTHPDIRAVICGDGPERGKLQQLIQHFHLTSQIELRGELDHDSILDIMRESRILVHPSSYEGFGIVFLEALYAGTQVLSYCKPMHINFDHHHIVKTKEEMKEKLLELLNNKNMKHDSVLTWPIGETCNKILSLYN
;
A
#
# COMPACT_ATOMS: atom_id res chain seq x y z
N MET A 1 -16.14 19.40 -13.39
CA MET A 1 -16.95 19.83 -12.20
C MET A 1 -16.11 20.68 -11.27
N THR A 2 -16.68 21.75 -10.71
CA THR A 2 -15.97 22.51 -9.66
C THR A 2 -16.23 21.84 -8.31
N TRP A 3 -15.16 21.60 -7.56
CA TRP A 3 -15.21 21.04 -6.20
C TRP A 3 -15.38 22.13 -5.14
N LYS A 4 -15.60 23.37 -5.57
CA LYS A 4 -15.69 24.53 -4.68
C LYS A 4 -16.78 24.33 -3.63
N ASN A 5 -16.43 24.51 -2.36
CA ASN A 5 -17.30 24.34 -1.19
C ASN A 5 -17.90 22.94 -1.04
N LYS A 6 -17.26 21.90 -1.62
CA LYS A 6 -17.63 20.50 -1.41
C LYS A 6 -16.67 19.83 -0.46
N THR A 7 -17.17 18.89 0.33
CA THR A 7 -16.37 18.16 1.32
C THR A 7 -16.40 16.67 1.00
N LEU A 8 -15.21 16.05 0.91
CA LEU A 8 -15.05 14.60 0.88
C LEU A 8 -14.58 14.13 2.26
N ILE A 9 -15.31 13.21 2.85
CA ILE A 9 -14.91 12.57 4.11
C ILE A 9 -14.13 11.29 3.80
N ILE A 10 -12.97 11.13 4.43
CA ILE A 10 -12.15 9.92 4.36
C ILE A 10 -12.14 9.26 5.74
N LEU A 11 -12.58 7.99 5.80
CA LEU A 11 -12.55 7.17 7.00
C LEU A 11 -11.46 6.12 6.89
N ILE A 12 -10.52 6.09 7.83
CA ILE A 12 -9.32 5.27 7.74
C ILE A 12 -8.88 4.75 9.12
N PRO A 13 -8.31 3.54 9.23
CA PRO A 13 -7.87 3.03 10.52
C PRO A 13 -6.66 3.78 11.11
N GLY A 14 -5.75 4.28 10.28
CA GLY A 14 -4.56 5.06 10.69
C GLY A 14 -4.27 6.16 9.69
N PHE A 15 -3.68 7.28 10.16
CA PHE A 15 -3.24 8.38 9.32
C PHE A 15 -2.06 9.10 10.01
N PRO A 16 -1.13 9.75 9.30
CA PRO A 16 0.06 10.37 9.88
C PRO A 16 -0.23 11.30 11.05
N ALA A 17 0.61 11.25 12.07
CA ALA A 17 0.54 12.13 13.24
C ALA A 17 0.92 13.59 12.91
N ASN A 18 1.75 13.79 11.90
CA ASN A 18 2.22 15.06 11.36
C ASN A 18 2.80 14.86 9.95
N GLU A 19 3.29 15.90 9.31
CA GLU A 19 3.82 15.84 7.94
C GLU A 19 5.17 15.11 7.82
N GLN A 20 5.89 14.89 8.94
CA GLN A 20 7.15 14.13 8.97
C GLN A 20 6.93 12.63 9.19
N ASP A 21 5.72 12.20 9.56
CA ASP A 21 5.37 10.79 9.74
C ASP A 21 5.15 10.11 8.37
N SER A 22 6.24 9.75 7.70
CA SER A 22 6.22 9.09 6.38
C SER A 22 5.96 7.58 6.45
N ALA A 23 6.06 6.96 7.63
CA ALA A 23 5.92 5.51 7.80
C ALA A 23 4.47 5.04 7.89
N CYS A 24 3.55 5.88 8.37
CA CYS A 24 2.15 5.53 8.55
C CYS A 24 1.39 5.45 7.22
N LEU A 25 1.21 4.24 6.67
CA LEU A 25 0.40 4.01 5.48
C LEU A 25 0.79 4.91 4.28
N PRO A 26 1.97 4.73 3.67
CA PRO A 26 2.51 5.65 2.66
C PRO A 26 1.57 5.92 1.48
N PHE A 27 0.89 4.89 0.94
CA PHE A 27 -0.03 5.09 -0.19
C PHE A 27 -1.26 5.98 0.16
N PRO A 28 -2.01 5.76 1.26
CA PRO A 28 -3.07 6.68 1.66
C PRO A 28 -2.59 8.12 1.86
N GLN A 29 -1.38 8.33 2.38
CA GLN A 29 -0.77 9.65 2.49
C GLN A 29 -0.58 10.29 1.11
N ALA A 30 0.13 9.62 0.21
CA ALA A 30 0.39 10.09 -1.13
C ALA A 30 -0.92 10.40 -1.89
N PHE A 31 -1.92 9.53 -1.76
CA PHE A 31 -3.25 9.72 -2.34
C PHE A 31 -3.94 10.99 -1.82
N VAL A 32 -4.04 11.16 -0.49
CA VAL A 32 -4.73 12.32 0.11
C VAL A 32 -4.00 13.62 -0.22
N LYS A 33 -2.66 13.63 -0.12
CA LYS A 33 -1.82 14.78 -0.47
C LYS A 33 -2.02 15.19 -1.93
N HIS A 34 -1.90 14.23 -2.86
CA HIS A 34 -2.06 14.52 -4.28
C HIS A 34 -3.50 14.93 -4.64
N LEU A 35 -4.50 14.31 -4.00
CA LEU A 35 -5.90 14.65 -4.18
C LEU A 35 -6.17 16.12 -3.79
N LYS A 36 -5.60 16.58 -2.67
CA LYS A 36 -5.70 17.97 -2.21
C LYS A 36 -4.94 18.93 -3.11
N LEU A 37 -3.72 18.60 -3.50
CA LEU A 37 -2.90 19.44 -4.41
C LEU A 37 -3.58 19.64 -5.78
N SER A 38 -4.16 18.58 -6.33
CA SER A 38 -4.84 18.63 -7.63
C SER A 38 -6.23 19.26 -7.56
N ASN A 39 -6.82 19.36 -6.37
CA ASN A 39 -8.15 19.93 -6.15
C ASN A 39 -8.15 20.87 -4.93
N PRO A 40 -7.51 22.05 -5.03
CA PRO A 40 -7.34 22.97 -3.88
C PRO A 40 -8.67 23.40 -3.25
N ASP A 41 -9.72 23.52 -4.04
CA ASP A 41 -11.07 23.93 -3.61
C ASP A 41 -11.86 22.81 -2.92
N LEU A 42 -11.39 21.55 -2.97
CA LEU A 42 -12.03 20.43 -2.29
C LEU A 42 -11.64 20.43 -0.82
N ASN A 43 -12.61 20.48 0.07
CA ASN A 43 -12.38 20.23 1.48
C ASN A 43 -12.24 18.72 1.72
N ILE A 44 -11.15 18.32 2.37
CA ILE A 44 -10.90 16.93 2.73
C ILE A 44 -10.87 16.82 4.25
N LYS A 45 -11.75 15.98 4.81
CA LYS A 45 -11.80 15.67 6.24
C LYS A 45 -11.41 14.21 6.44
N VAL A 46 -10.27 13.97 7.05
CA VAL A 46 -9.80 12.63 7.38
C VAL A 46 -10.17 12.30 8.82
N LEU A 47 -10.90 11.21 9.02
CA LEU A 47 -11.23 10.69 10.34
C LEU A 47 -10.46 9.39 10.56
N THR A 48 -9.44 9.43 11.41
CA THR A 48 -8.57 8.29 11.68
C THR A 48 -8.87 7.64 13.02
N PHE A 49 -9.12 6.33 12.99
CA PHE A 49 -9.73 5.60 14.09
C PHE A 49 -8.72 5.16 15.16
N GLN A 50 -7.60 4.58 14.76
CA GLN A 50 -6.71 3.82 15.66
C GLN A 50 -5.39 4.53 15.95
N TYR A 51 -4.78 5.12 14.91
CA TYR A 51 -3.54 5.87 14.95
C TYR A 51 -3.76 7.25 14.31
N PRO A 52 -3.17 8.33 14.84
CA PRO A 52 -2.14 8.41 15.89
C PRO A 52 -2.67 8.12 17.30
N TYR A 53 -1.73 7.85 18.23
CA TYR A 53 -2.05 7.44 19.61
C TYR A 53 -2.34 8.65 20.54
N PHE A 54 -2.99 9.67 19.99
CA PHE A 54 -3.53 10.83 20.72
C PHE A 54 -4.88 11.23 20.09
N GLU A 55 -5.68 11.99 20.83
CA GLU A 55 -6.92 12.57 20.35
C GLU A 55 -6.68 14.05 20.02
N ALA A 56 -6.89 14.46 18.77
CA ALA A 56 -6.72 15.83 18.31
C ALA A 56 -7.46 16.09 16.98
N VAL A 57 -7.62 17.38 16.68
CA VAL A 57 -7.91 17.88 15.34
C VAL A 57 -6.70 18.70 14.91
N TYR A 58 -6.12 18.36 13.78
CA TYR A 58 -4.94 19.04 13.25
C TYR A 58 -5.02 19.16 11.73
N GLU A 59 -4.17 20.02 11.17
CA GLU A 59 -4.02 20.15 9.73
C GLU A 59 -2.84 19.29 9.24
N TRP A 60 -3.02 18.63 8.10
CA TRP A 60 -2.00 17.86 7.40
C TRP A 60 -2.12 18.15 5.90
N HIS A 61 -1.12 18.82 5.30
CA HIS A 61 -1.13 19.26 3.89
C HIS A 61 -2.46 19.88 3.46
N ALA A 62 -2.92 20.88 4.21
CA ALA A 62 -4.20 21.58 4.01
C ALA A 62 -5.45 20.67 4.05
N CYS A 63 -5.35 19.48 4.65
CA CYS A 63 -6.47 18.61 4.99
C CYS A 63 -6.71 18.61 6.49
N GLU A 64 -7.96 18.70 6.93
CA GLU A 64 -8.29 18.60 8.35
C GLU A 64 -8.37 17.15 8.79
N VAL A 65 -7.59 16.77 9.79
CA VAL A 65 -7.51 15.41 10.33
C VAL A 65 -8.08 15.35 11.74
N HIS A 66 -8.99 14.40 11.97
CA HIS A 66 -9.57 14.10 13.29
C HIS A 66 -9.04 12.75 13.76
N ALA A 67 -8.14 12.74 14.74
CA ALA A 67 -7.57 11.56 15.34
C ALA A 67 -8.33 11.15 16.60
N PHE A 68 -8.69 9.87 16.72
CA PHE A 68 -9.54 9.36 17.80
C PHE A 68 -8.84 8.37 18.76
N ASN A 69 -7.55 8.08 18.57
CA ASN A 69 -6.74 7.30 19.53
C ASN A 69 -7.31 5.93 19.92
N GLY A 70 -7.89 5.20 18.98
CA GLY A 70 -8.56 3.92 19.28
C GLY A 70 -7.63 2.78 19.70
N ARG A 71 -6.36 2.78 19.26
CA ARG A 71 -5.30 1.82 19.63
C ARG A 71 -5.69 0.36 19.44
N ASN A 72 -6.57 0.06 18.48
CA ASN A 72 -7.12 -1.27 18.22
C ASN A 72 -7.81 -1.92 19.45
N LYS A 73 -8.24 -1.12 20.44
CA LYS A 73 -8.91 -1.62 21.65
C LYS A 73 -10.31 -2.11 21.31
N GLY A 74 -10.63 -3.31 21.81
CA GLY A 74 -11.95 -3.95 21.64
C GLY A 74 -12.96 -3.62 22.73
N GLY A 75 -14.09 -4.35 22.72
CA GLY A 75 -15.12 -4.28 23.75
C GLY A 75 -15.80 -2.91 23.84
N ILE A 76 -16.09 -2.48 25.06
CA ILE A 76 -16.84 -1.24 25.33
C ILE A 76 -16.10 0.01 24.83
N ARG A 77 -14.77 0.01 24.84
CA ARG A 77 -13.95 1.14 24.32
C ARG A 77 -14.19 1.37 22.83
N ARG A 78 -14.40 0.30 22.07
CA ARG A 78 -14.75 0.38 20.63
C ARG A 78 -16.12 1.05 20.44
N LEU A 79 -17.09 0.76 21.28
CA LEU A 79 -18.40 1.40 21.20
C LEU A 79 -18.32 2.91 21.51
N PHE A 80 -17.53 3.29 22.50
CA PHE A 80 -17.26 4.71 22.80
C PHE A 80 -16.56 5.39 21.62
N LEU A 81 -15.55 4.76 21.02
CA LEU A 81 -14.86 5.26 19.82
C LEU A 81 -15.89 5.51 18.69
N TRP A 82 -16.72 4.53 18.37
CA TRP A 82 -17.73 4.67 17.32
C TRP A 82 -18.74 5.77 17.59
N THR A 83 -19.18 5.93 18.85
CA THR A 83 -20.10 7.02 19.20
C THR A 83 -19.44 8.39 19.08
N THR A 84 -18.16 8.52 19.41
CA THR A 84 -17.39 9.77 19.27
C THR A 84 -17.22 10.12 17.80
N ILE A 85 -16.79 9.16 16.96
CA ILE A 85 -16.68 9.35 15.52
C ILE A 85 -18.04 9.71 14.91
N TRP A 86 -19.11 9.03 15.35
CA TRP A 86 -20.47 9.32 14.87
C TRP A 86 -20.93 10.74 15.21
N ARG A 87 -20.62 11.23 16.42
CA ARG A 87 -20.91 12.63 16.79
C ARG A 87 -20.12 13.61 15.90
N ARG A 88 -18.87 13.31 15.59
CA ARG A 88 -18.06 14.13 14.70
C ARG A 88 -18.64 14.13 13.27
N LEU A 89 -19.00 12.99 12.74
CA LEU A 89 -19.67 12.88 11.43
C LEU A 89 -20.95 13.73 11.39
N LYS A 90 -21.81 13.63 12.42
CA LYS A 90 -23.03 14.45 12.51
C LYS A 90 -22.72 15.95 12.46
N LYS A 91 -21.65 16.39 13.13
CA LYS A 91 -21.23 17.79 13.12
C LYS A 91 -20.81 18.23 11.71
N ILE A 92 -19.94 17.44 11.05
CA ILE A 92 -19.48 17.75 9.69
C ILE A 92 -20.66 17.82 8.72
N PHE A 93 -21.58 16.87 8.73
CA PHE A 93 -22.76 16.87 7.85
C PHE A 93 -23.72 18.04 8.11
N ARG A 94 -23.71 18.63 9.30
CA ARG A 94 -24.52 19.81 9.62
C ARG A 94 -23.88 21.09 9.13
N GLU A 95 -22.53 21.17 9.18
CA GLU A 95 -21.77 22.40 8.96
C GLU A 95 -21.23 22.49 7.52
N GLU A 96 -21.12 21.37 6.80
CA GLU A 96 -20.48 21.32 5.49
C GLU A 96 -21.31 20.59 4.43
N LYS A 97 -21.09 20.95 3.17
CA LYS A 97 -21.69 20.28 2.02
C LYS A 97 -20.89 19.02 1.65
N VAL A 98 -21.20 17.93 2.33
CA VAL A 98 -20.55 16.64 2.08
C VAL A 98 -21.01 16.06 0.75
N THR A 99 -20.06 15.80 -0.16
CA THR A 99 -20.31 15.17 -1.46
C THR A 99 -20.28 13.65 -1.41
N GLY A 100 -19.53 13.08 -0.47
CA GLY A 100 -19.43 11.64 -0.29
C GLY A 100 -18.45 11.20 0.77
N ILE A 101 -18.35 9.89 0.95
CA ILE A 101 -17.46 9.25 1.93
C ILE A 101 -16.62 8.19 1.23
N LEU A 102 -15.30 8.25 1.39
CA LEU A 102 -14.37 7.19 1.04
C LEU A 102 -13.91 6.49 2.31
N SER A 103 -14.06 5.18 2.39
CA SER A 103 -13.49 4.40 3.49
C SER A 103 -12.38 3.50 2.97
N PHE A 104 -11.28 3.45 3.69
CA PHE A 104 -10.22 2.50 3.44
C PHE A 104 -10.40 1.27 4.31
N TRP A 105 -10.19 0.10 3.74
CA TRP A 105 -10.42 -1.24 4.30
C TRP A 105 -11.88 -1.57 4.60
N MET A 106 -12.24 -2.83 4.40
CA MET A 106 -13.51 -3.41 4.83
C MET A 106 -13.45 -3.72 6.33
N GLY A 107 -13.75 -2.69 7.14
CA GLY A 107 -13.65 -2.72 8.59
C GLY A 107 -14.64 -1.78 9.29
N GLU A 108 -14.24 -1.25 10.43
CA GLU A 108 -15.04 -0.28 11.21
C GLU A 108 -15.32 1.00 10.41
N ALA A 109 -14.34 1.45 9.63
CA ALA A 109 -14.46 2.62 8.78
C ALA A 109 -15.59 2.45 7.74
N SER A 110 -15.61 1.32 7.04
CA SER A 110 -16.65 1.03 6.04
C SER A 110 -18.03 0.87 6.66
N LEU A 111 -18.11 0.34 7.88
CA LEU A 111 -19.37 0.22 8.61
C LEU A 111 -19.96 1.59 8.91
N LEU A 112 -19.18 2.49 9.50
CA LEU A 112 -19.64 3.85 9.81
C LEU A 112 -19.90 4.67 8.54
N ALA A 113 -19.09 4.51 7.49
CA ALA A 113 -19.31 5.13 6.19
C ALA A 113 -20.68 4.76 5.62
N LYS A 114 -21.01 3.46 5.61
CA LYS A 114 -22.31 2.98 5.11
C LYS A 114 -23.49 3.57 5.89
N PHE A 115 -23.44 3.56 7.20
CA PHE A 115 -24.50 4.12 8.04
C PHE A 115 -24.66 5.63 7.83
N ALA A 116 -23.56 6.37 7.76
CA ALA A 116 -23.60 7.80 7.48
C ALA A 116 -24.15 8.09 6.07
N ALA A 117 -23.67 7.39 5.06
CA ALA A 117 -24.14 7.53 3.69
C ALA A 117 -25.65 7.29 3.56
N LYS A 118 -26.16 6.21 4.19
CA LYS A 118 -27.59 5.90 4.22
C LYS A 118 -28.39 7.00 4.92
N LYS A 119 -27.88 7.53 6.03
CA LYS A 119 -28.60 8.54 6.83
C LYS A 119 -28.68 9.89 6.12
N TYR A 120 -27.60 10.29 5.44
CA TYR A 120 -27.48 11.63 4.86
C TYR A 120 -27.67 11.66 3.34
N GLY A 121 -27.97 10.52 2.71
CA GLY A 121 -28.26 10.44 1.29
C GLY A 121 -27.05 10.71 0.37
N VAL A 122 -25.84 10.43 0.81
CA VAL A 122 -24.62 10.62 0.02
C VAL A 122 -24.05 9.29 -0.46
N ARG A 123 -23.22 9.32 -1.51
CA ARG A 123 -22.49 8.14 -1.97
C ARG A 123 -21.38 7.77 -0.98
N SER A 124 -21.16 6.48 -0.77
CA SER A 124 -19.98 5.99 -0.05
C SER A 124 -19.35 4.83 -0.78
N PHE A 125 -18.03 4.84 -0.83
CA PHE A 125 -17.23 3.77 -1.41
C PHE A 125 -16.26 3.22 -0.38
N THR A 126 -16.02 1.90 -0.45
CA THR A 126 -15.00 1.23 0.35
C THR A 126 -13.90 0.75 -0.57
N TRP A 127 -12.69 1.23 -0.34
CA TRP A 127 -11.50 0.80 -1.05
C TRP A 127 -10.85 -0.37 -0.32
N LEU A 128 -10.89 -1.54 -0.95
CA LEU A 128 -10.32 -2.79 -0.44
C LEU A 128 -8.81 -2.76 -0.65
N MET A 129 -8.04 -2.99 0.43
CA MET A 129 -6.59 -2.73 0.44
C MET A 129 -5.71 -4.00 0.50
N GLY A 130 -6.27 -5.19 0.49
CA GLY A 130 -5.51 -6.44 0.52
C GLY A 130 -6.09 -7.46 1.48
N GLN A 131 -5.83 -7.34 2.77
CA GLN A 131 -6.31 -8.29 3.78
C GLN A 131 -7.85 -8.43 3.81
N ASP A 132 -8.54 -7.44 3.30
CA ASP A 132 -10.01 -7.40 3.20
C ASP A 132 -10.60 -8.56 2.40
N ALA A 133 -9.88 -9.01 1.38
CA ALA A 133 -10.32 -10.09 0.51
C ALA A 133 -10.07 -11.49 1.10
N ARG A 134 -9.26 -11.60 2.17
CA ARG A 134 -9.01 -12.88 2.81
C ARG A 134 -10.28 -13.45 3.45
N LYS A 135 -10.37 -14.78 3.53
CA LYS A 135 -11.46 -15.48 4.21
C LYS A 135 -11.64 -14.99 5.65
N ASN A 136 -12.86 -15.09 6.15
CA ASN A 136 -13.25 -14.79 7.53
C ASN A 136 -13.20 -13.29 7.92
N ASN A 137 -13.21 -12.37 6.96
CA ASN A 137 -13.48 -10.97 7.28
C ASN A 137 -14.96 -10.79 7.65
N ARG A 138 -15.25 -10.77 8.96
CA ARG A 138 -16.62 -10.62 9.48
C ARG A 138 -17.30 -9.32 9.07
N TYR A 139 -16.54 -8.27 8.73
CA TYR A 139 -17.14 -7.01 8.31
C TYR A 139 -17.84 -7.11 6.96
N VAL A 140 -17.46 -8.03 6.10
CA VAL A 140 -18.17 -8.28 4.83
C VAL A 140 -19.63 -8.65 5.08
N SER A 141 -19.89 -9.57 6.02
CA SER A 141 -21.25 -9.99 6.39
C SER A 141 -22.01 -8.95 7.21
N ILE A 142 -21.33 -8.13 8.00
CA ILE A 142 -21.92 -7.06 8.82
C ILE A 142 -22.28 -5.85 7.93
N VAL A 143 -21.32 -5.38 7.13
CA VAL A 143 -21.49 -4.20 6.29
C VAL A 143 -22.44 -4.51 5.13
N ARG A 144 -22.38 -5.71 4.55
CA ARG A 144 -23.22 -6.10 3.40
C ARG A 144 -23.21 -5.05 2.30
N SER A 145 -22.02 -4.65 1.89
CA SER A 145 -21.86 -3.66 0.83
C SER A 145 -22.37 -4.20 -0.49
N ARG A 146 -22.99 -3.30 -1.30
CA ARG A 146 -23.31 -3.61 -2.69
C ARG A 146 -22.02 -3.54 -3.52
N GLN A 147 -21.96 -4.33 -4.60
CA GLN A 147 -20.80 -4.36 -5.49
C GLN A 147 -20.43 -2.95 -6.02
N GLU A 148 -21.43 -2.09 -6.31
CA GLU A 148 -21.26 -0.73 -6.85
C GLU A 148 -20.56 0.21 -5.86
N SER A 149 -20.55 -0.12 -4.56
CA SER A 149 -19.89 0.65 -3.50
C SER A 149 -18.50 0.12 -3.15
N LEU A 150 -18.00 -0.90 -3.85
CA LEU A 150 -16.71 -1.51 -3.60
C LEU A 150 -15.70 -1.17 -4.70
N ILE A 151 -14.52 -0.80 -4.27
CA ILE A 151 -13.37 -0.55 -5.12
C ILE A 151 -12.30 -1.57 -4.72
N ALA A 152 -11.82 -2.37 -5.66
CA ALA A 152 -10.66 -3.23 -5.46
C ALA A 152 -9.38 -2.50 -5.86
N LEU A 153 -8.30 -2.71 -5.12
CA LEU A 153 -7.00 -2.14 -5.41
C LEU A 153 -6.33 -2.81 -6.63
N SER A 154 -6.75 -4.04 -6.95
CA SER A 154 -6.21 -4.83 -8.07
C SER A 154 -7.25 -5.82 -8.59
N ASP A 155 -7.00 -6.34 -9.80
CA ASP A 155 -7.80 -7.44 -10.36
C ASP A 155 -7.68 -8.70 -9.52
N PHE A 156 -6.47 -9.02 -9.04
CA PHE A 156 -6.25 -10.12 -8.11
C PHE A 156 -7.13 -9.98 -6.87
N LEU A 157 -7.19 -8.80 -6.30
CA LEU A 157 -7.99 -8.54 -5.10
C LEU A 157 -9.50 -8.64 -5.37
N ALA A 158 -9.94 -8.16 -6.54
CA ALA A 158 -11.35 -8.30 -6.96
C ALA A 158 -11.75 -9.77 -7.11
N ASP A 159 -10.90 -10.57 -7.75
CA ASP A 159 -11.12 -12.01 -7.94
C ASP A 159 -11.08 -12.79 -6.62
N GLU A 160 -10.13 -12.45 -5.74
CA GLU A 160 -10.01 -13.06 -4.42
C GLU A 160 -11.22 -12.73 -3.54
N PHE A 161 -11.70 -11.48 -3.56
CA PHE A 161 -12.90 -11.06 -2.85
C PHE A 161 -14.13 -11.79 -3.38
N PHE A 162 -14.27 -11.90 -4.70
CA PHE A 162 -15.35 -12.65 -5.32
C PHE A 162 -15.29 -14.16 -4.98
N ARG A 163 -14.09 -14.76 -5.00
CA ARG A 163 -13.89 -16.16 -4.63
C ARG A 163 -14.38 -16.46 -3.22
N ASN A 164 -14.04 -15.56 -2.27
CA ASN A 164 -14.31 -15.77 -0.86
C ASN A 164 -15.71 -15.33 -0.42
N TYR A 165 -16.30 -14.29 -1.03
CA TYR A 165 -17.54 -13.68 -0.58
C TYR A 165 -18.67 -13.65 -1.62
N LYS A 166 -18.41 -14.09 -2.86
CA LYS A 166 -19.36 -14.07 -3.98
C LYS A 166 -19.88 -12.66 -4.33
N ILE A 167 -19.14 -11.63 -3.97
CA ILE A 167 -19.40 -10.23 -4.31
C ILE A 167 -18.24 -9.76 -5.17
N LYS A 168 -18.50 -9.38 -6.42
CA LYS A 168 -17.47 -8.82 -7.30
C LYS A 168 -17.47 -7.30 -7.15
N PRO A 169 -16.39 -6.65 -6.69
CA PRO A 169 -16.28 -5.20 -6.70
C PRO A 169 -16.53 -4.65 -8.11
N ALA A 170 -17.37 -3.60 -8.23
CA ALA A 170 -17.69 -3.01 -9.53
C ALA A 170 -16.55 -2.14 -10.08
N HIS A 171 -15.64 -1.72 -9.23
CA HIS A 171 -14.54 -0.84 -9.60
C HIS A 171 -13.21 -1.51 -9.25
N THR A 172 -12.25 -1.49 -10.19
CA THR A 172 -10.84 -1.77 -9.92
C THR A 172 -10.06 -0.48 -10.17
N ILE A 173 -9.52 0.11 -9.11
CA ILE A 173 -8.74 1.35 -9.19
C ILE A 173 -7.38 1.05 -8.53
N PRO A 174 -6.31 0.91 -9.33
CA PRO A 174 -4.98 0.66 -8.83
C PRO A 174 -4.43 1.81 -8.00
N PRO A 175 -3.47 1.54 -7.08
CA PRO A 175 -2.71 2.59 -6.45
C PRO A 175 -1.86 3.29 -7.52
N GLY A 176 -1.74 4.59 -7.41
CA GLY A 176 -0.81 5.35 -8.24
C GLY A 176 0.48 5.65 -7.46
N ILE A 177 1.53 5.98 -8.19
CA ILE A 177 2.77 6.50 -7.62
C ILE A 177 2.88 8.00 -7.83
N ASP A 178 3.47 8.68 -6.85
CA ASP A 178 3.82 10.08 -6.95
C ASP A 178 5.20 10.20 -7.60
N ILE A 179 5.20 10.55 -8.89
CA ILE A 179 6.44 10.66 -9.68
C ILE A 179 7.35 11.81 -9.23
N VAL A 180 6.80 12.81 -8.54
CA VAL A 180 7.57 13.97 -8.04
C VAL A 180 8.55 13.55 -6.94
N SER A 181 8.26 12.46 -6.24
CA SER A 181 9.14 11.92 -5.21
C SER A 181 10.39 11.23 -5.76
N PHE A 182 10.51 11.04 -7.07
CA PHE A 182 11.67 10.37 -7.67
C PHE A 182 12.70 11.39 -8.18
N PRO A 183 13.94 11.37 -7.65
CA PRO A 183 15.01 12.24 -8.14
C PRO A 183 15.44 11.87 -9.57
N GLU A 184 15.75 12.87 -10.41
CA GLU A 184 16.10 12.67 -11.84
C GLU A 184 17.52 12.10 -12.10
N LYS A 185 18.33 11.85 -11.07
CA LYS A 185 19.74 11.51 -11.21
C LYS A 185 19.96 10.08 -11.72
N LYS A 186 20.77 9.87 -12.77
CA LYS A 186 21.34 8.56 -13.12
C LYS A 186 22.24 8.08 -11.98
N ILE A 187 21.97 6.89 -11.42
CA ILE A 187 22.71 6.27 -10.33
C ILE A 187 23.29 4.95 -10.83
N GLU A 188 24.52 4.64 -10.41
CA GLU A 188 25.12 3.33 -10.64
C GLU A 188 24.40 2.27 -9.78
N ARG A 189 24.01 1.16 -10.40
CA ARG A 189 23.31 0.07 -9.71
C ARG A 189 24.30 -0.88 -9.08
N LYS A 190 24.51 -0.73 -7.76
CA LYS A 190 25.48 -1.46 -6.96
C LYS A 190 24.87 -2.61 -6.16
N ILE A 191 23.54 -2.71 -6.15
CA ILE A 191 22.78 -3.72 -5.44
C ILE A 191 22.18 -4.66 -6.47
N ASP A 192 22.53 -5.94 -6.40
CA ASP A 192 21.98 -6.93 -7.33
C ASP A 192 20.56 -7.32 -6.97
N ILE A 193 20.31 -7.55 -5.68
CA ILE A 193 19.01 -8.00 -5.15
C ILE A 193 18.53 -7.06 -4.06
N LEU A 194 17.32 -6.57 -4.21
CA LEU A 194 16.63 -5.76 -3.19
C LEU A 194 15.39 -6.50 -2.68
N GLY A 195 15.22 -6.54 -1.36
CA GLY A 195 13.96 -6.89 -0.69
C GLY A 195 13.43 -5.69 0.09
N VAL A 196 12.16 -5.34 -0.06
CA VAL A 196 11.53 -4.22 0.67
C VAL A 196 10.20 -4.65 1.27
N GLY A 197 10.02 -4.40 2.57
CA GLY A 197 8.75 -4.59 3.28
C GLY A 197 8.91 -5.05 4.71
N SER A 198 7.78 -5.13 5.43
CA SER A 198 7.77 -5.61 6.81
C SER A 198 8.28 -7.05 6.92
N LEU A 199 9.17 -7.33 7.86
CA LEU A 199 9.78 -8.66 8.06
C LEU A 199 8.80 -9.58 8.81
N ILE A 200 7.75 -10.01 8.10
CA ILE A 200 6.70 -10.92 8.59
C ILE A 200 6.68 -12.21 7.76
N PRO A 201 6.16 -13.33 8.30
CA PRO A 201 6.15 -14.63 7.59
C PRO A 201 5.52 -14.60 6.19
N LEU A 202 4.52 -13.73 5.99
CA LEU A 202 3.85 -13.57 4.71
C LEU A 202 4.78 -13.14 3.57
N LYS A 203 5.80 -12.32 3.89
CA LYS A 203 6.74 -11.75 2.92
C LYS A 203 7.85 -12.71 2.51
N GLN A 204 8.10 -13.77 3.30
CA GLN A 204 9.03 -14.86 2.98
C GLN A 204 10.43 -14.40 2.57
N PHE A 205 10.99 -13.39 3.27
CA PHE A 205 12.33 -12.89 2.97
C PHE A 205 13.47 -13.91 3.20
N ASP A 206 13.19 -15.00 3.92
CA ASP A 206 14.08 -16.15 4.01
C ASP A 206 14.40 -16.73 2.62
N GLN A 207 13.50 -16.65 1.65
CA GLN A 207 13.77 -17.11 0.28
C GLN A 207 14.84 -16.28 -0.42
N ILE A 208 14.95 -14.96 -0.15
CA ILE A 208 16.04 -14.14 -0.70
C ILE A 208 17.39 -14.66 -0.20
N ILE A 209 17.49 -14.99 1.09
CA ILE A 209 18.74 -15.52 1.70
C ILE A 209 19.10 -16.87 1.08
N LEU A 210 18.10 -17.75 0.89
CA LEU A 210 18.31 -19.05 0.26
C LEU A 210 18.72 -18.93 -1.22
N LEU A 211 18.17 -17.95 -1.95
CA LEU A 211 18.57 -17.65 -3.33
C LEU A 211 20.02 -17.18 -3.39
N VAL A 212 20.43 -16.25 -2.51
CA VAL A 212 21.83 -15.78 -2.45
C VAL A 212 22.76 -16.94 -2.06
N ALA A 213 22.40 -17.76 -1.07
CA ALA A 213 23.17 -18.95 -0.71
C ALA A 213 23.40 -19.92 -1.87
N ALA A 214 22.34 -20.15 -2.69
CA ALA A 214 22.42 -21.02 -3.85
C ALA A 214 23.22 -20.44 -5.03
N LEU A 215 23.54 -19.15 -5.01
CA LEU A 215 24.28 -18.44 -6.04
C LEU A 215 25.69 -18.01 -5.59
N ALA A 216 26.03 -18.09 -4.30
CA ALA A 216 27.27 -17.56 -3.73
C ALA A 216 28.53 -18.13 -4.39
N ASP A 217 28.54 -19.42 -4.74
CA ASP A 217 29.70 -20.05 -5.38
C ASP A 217 29.94 -19.56 -6.82
N THR A 218 28.86 -19.24 -7.55
CA THR A 218 28.92 -18.79 -8.95
C THR A 218 28.95 -17.27 -9.09
N HIS A 219 28.46 -16.57 -8.08
CA HIS A 219 28.42 -15.10 -8.00
C HIS A 219 28.94 -14.65 -6.62
N PRO A 220 30.26 -14.77 -6.35
CA PRO A 220 30.82 -14.50 -5.02
C PRO A 220 30.65 -13.02 -4.60
N ASP A 221 30.58 -12.10 -5.56
CA ASP A 221 30.42 -10.66 -5.34
C ASP A 221 28.96 -10.20 -5.29
N ILE A 222 27.98 -11.15 -5.31
CA ILE A 222 26.57 -10.81 -5.28
C ILE A 222 26.23 -9.98 -4.04
N ARG A 223 25.50 -8.87 -4.24
CA ARG A 223 25.11 -7.97 -3.16
C ARG A 223 23.60 -7.88 -3.05
N ALA A 224 23.09 -8.30 -1.89
CA ALA A 224 21.67 -8.23 -1.56
C ALA A 224 21.44 -7.28 -0.38
N VAL A 225 20.36 -6.49 -0.47
CA VAL A 225 19.90 -5.58 0.59
C VAL A 225 18.46 -5.89 0.92
N ILE A 226 18.13 -6.01 2.21
CA ILE A 226 16.75 -6.18 2.69
C ILE A 226 16.42 -5.00 3.60
N CYS A 227 15.44 -4.19 3.18
CA CYS A 227 14.94 -3.03 3.92
C CYS A 227 13.59 -3.34 4.56
N GLY A 228 13.48 -3.04 5.85
CA GLY A 228 12.29 -3.25 6.66
C GLY A 228 12.61 -3.81 8.03
N ASP A 229 11.61 -3.84 8.89
CA ASP A 229 11.72 -4.44 10.22
C ASP A 229 10.49 -5.29 10.52
N GLY A 230 10.59 -6.14 11.56
CA GLY A 230 9.49 -7.00 11.97
C GLY A 230 9.97 -8.25 12.75
N PRO A 231 9.01 -9.08 13.16
CA PRO A 231 9.26 -10.24 14.03
C PRO A 231 10.22 -11.30 13.44
N GLU A 232 10.37 -11.37 12.11
CA GLU A 232 11.29 -12.32 11.45
C GLU A 232 12.74 -11.85 11.41
N ARG A 233 13.07 -10.60 11.82
CA ARG A 233 14.43 -10.04 11.73
C ARG A 233 15.49 -10.94 12.34
N GLY A 234 15.25 -11.41 13.59
CA GLY A 234 16.22 -12.27 14.29
C GLY A 234 16.44 -13.61 13.57
N LYS A 235 15.38 -14.22 13.05
CA LYS A 235 15.45 -15.45 12.26
C LYS A 235 16.25 -15.25 10.96
N LEU A 236 16.01 -14.15 10.24
CA LEU A 236 16.74 -13.82 9.01
C LEU A 236 18.22 -13.59 9.30
N GLN A 237 18.55 -12.91 10.40
CA GLN A 237 19.92 -12.69 10.80
C GLN A 237 20.67 -14.00 11.14
N GLN A 238 20.02 -14.92 11.84
CA GLN A 238 20.55 -16.26 12.09
C GLN A 238 20.77 -17.05 10.79
N LEU A 239 19.85 -16.95 9.84
CA LEU A 239 19.98 -17.63 8.56
C LEU A 239 21.17 -17.11 7.73
N ILE A 240 21.37 -15.78 7.70
CA ILE A 240 22.53 -15.13 7.05
C ILE A 240 23.83 -15.63 7.66
N GLN A 241 23.91 -15.72 9.00
CA GLN A 241 25.09 -16.24 9.70
C GLN A 241 25.31 -17.73 9.41
N HIS A 242 24.25 -18.53 9.41
CA HIS A 242 24.31 -19.98 9.14
C HIS A 242 24.91 -20.30 7.77
N PHE A 243 24.55 -19.50 6.75
CA PHE A 243 25.08 -19.64 5.38
C PHE A 243 26.36 -18.83 5.13
N HIS A 244 26.94 -18.18 6.14
CA HIS A 244 28.16 -17.34 6.02
C HIS A 244 28.02 -16.18 5.00
N LEU A 245 26.83 -15.59 4.87
CA LEU A 245 26.49 -14.57 3.86
C LEU A 245 26.55 -13.13 4.40
N THR A 246 27.25 -12.89 5.49
CA THR A 246 27.32 -11.56 6.14
C THR A 246 28.01 -10.49 5.29
N SER A 247 28.83 -10.88 4.31
CA SER A 247 29.43 -9.96 3.33
C SER A 247 28.56 -9.69 2.12
N GLN A 248 27.61 -10.59 1.78
CA GLN A 248 26.73 -10.49 0.62
C GLN A 248 25.35 -9.91 0.95
N ILE A 249 24.84 -10.08 2.18
CA ILE A 249 23.48 -9.68 2.55
C ILE A 249 23.51 -8.68 3.71
N GLU A 250 22.87 -7.53 3.49
CA GLU A 250 22.68 -6.47 4.48
C GLU A 250 21.19 -6.36 4.88
N LEU A 251 20.89 -6.41 6.20
CA LEU A 251 19.57 -6.09 6.76
C LEU A 251 19.58 -4.63 7.25
N ARG A 252 19.09 -3.68 6.46
CA ARG A 252 19.15 -2.24 6.75
C ARG A 252 18.16 -1.75 7.79
N GLY A 253 17.15 -2.55 8.12
CA GLY A 253 16.09 -2.10 9.02
C GLY A 253 15.05 -1.24 8.32
N GLU A 254 14.23 -0.57 9.12
CA GLU A 254 13.21 0.36 8.63
C GLU A 254 13.88 1.68 8.19
N LEU A 255 13.48 2.16 7.02
CA LEU A 255 13.97 3.40 6.42
C LEU A 255 12.78 4.28 6.03
N ASP A 256 13.00 5.57 5.91
CA ASP A 256 12.01 6.49 5.32
C ASP A 256 11.78 6.18 3.83
N HIS A 257 10.64 6.67 3.33
CA HIS A 257 10.21 6.36 1.96
C HIS A 257 11.19 6.87 0.90
N ASP A 258 11.75 8.06 1.06
CA ASP A 258 12.68 8.65 0.09
C ASP A 258 13.98 7.84 0.01
N SER A 259 14.50 7.39 1.17
CA SER A 259 15.66 6.48 1.24
C SER A 259 15.39 5.14 0.54
N ILE A 260 14.17 4.60 0.65
CA ILE A 260 13.77 3.38 -0.07
C ILE A 260 13.77 3.60 -1.59
N LEU A 261 13.26 4.73 -2.07
CA LEU A 261 13.25 5.06 -3.50
C LEU A 261 14.68 5.19 -4.06
N ASP A 262 15.59 5.78 -3.28
CA ASP A 262 17.00 5.88 -3.68
C ASP A 262 17.67 4.50 -3.78
N ILE A 263 17.44 3.62 -2.78
CA ILE A 263 17.93 2.24 -2.80
C ILE A 263 17.35 1.45 -3.99
N MET A 264 16.09 1.65 -4.32
CA MET A 264 15.50 1.04 -5.52
C MET A 264 16.26 1.45 -6.79
N ARG A 265 16.62 2.72 -6.93
CA ARG A 265 17.38 3.21 -8.10
C ARG A 265 18.81 2.65 -8.14
N GLU A 266 19.40 2.33 -6.98
CA GLU A 266 20.70 1.67 -6.88
C GLU A 266 20.64 0.15 -7.10
N SER A 267 19.43 -0.41 -7.23
CA SER A 267 19.22 -1.86 -7.30
C SER A 267 18.90 -2.33 -8.72
N ARG A 268 19.38 -3.52 -9.07
CA ARG A 268 19.11 -4.17 -10.36
C ARG A 268 17.76 -4.87 -10.36
N ILE A 269 17.49 -5.65 -9.30
CA ILE A 269 16.32 -6.54 -9.22
C ILE A 269 15.67 -6.42 -7.84
N LEU A 270 14.38 -6.06 -7.79
CA LEU A 270 13.54 -6.24 -6.61
C LEU A 270 13.03 -7.69 -6.61
N VAL A 271 13.44 -8.49 -5.62
CA VAL A 271 12.91 -9.83 -5.41
C VAL A 271 11.85 -9.77 -4.31
N HIS A 272 10.63 -10.15 -4.64
CA HIS A 272 9.50 -10.08 -3.73
C HIS A 272 8.77 -11.44 -3.61
N PRO A 273 9.25 -12.32 -2.72
CA PRO A 273 8.75 -13.70 -2.61
C PRO A 273 7.47 -13.81 -1.77
N SER A 274 6.74 -12.71 -1.58
CA SER A 274 5.51 -12.70 -0.79
C SER A 274 4.48 -13.71 -1.30
N SER A 275 3.89 -14.47 -0.38
CA SER A 275 2.83 -15.43 -0.71
C SER A 275 1.47 -14.78 -0.97
N TYR A 276 1.30 -13.51 -0.61
CA TYR A 276 0.07 -12.75 -0.82
C TYR A 276 0.32 -11.24 -0.82
N GLU A 277 -0.19 -10.57 -1.85
CA GLU A 277 -0.22 -9.10 -1.93
C GLU A 277 -1.57 -8.62 -2.44
N GLY A 278 -2.06 -7.52 -1.87
CA GLY A 278 -3.26 -6.86 -2.40
C GLY A 278 -2.99 -6.21 -3.75
N PHE A 279 -1.85 -5.56 -3.88
CA PHE A 279 -1.30 -5.02 -5.13
C PHE A 279 0.23 -5.17 -5.17
N GLY A 280 0.92 -4.79 -4.09
CA GLY A 280 2.36 -4.63 -4.07
C GLY A 280 2.78 -3.28 -4.65
N ILE A 281 2.47 -2.18 -3.96
CA ILE A 281 2.81 -0.81 -4.41
C ILE A 281 4.30 -0.68 -4.68
N VAL A 282 5.12 -1.35 -3.90
CA VAL A 282 6.57 -1.47 -4.07
C VAL A 282 6.97 -1.93 -5.49
N PHE A 283 6.10 -2.66 -6.20
CA PHE A 283 6.36 -3.04 -7.60
C PHE A 283 6.32 -1.83 -8.52
N LEU A 284 5.32 -0.95 -8.35
CA LEU A 284 5.20 0.25 -9.16
C LEU A 284 6.37 1.19 -8.91
N GLU A 285 6.77 1.35 -7.66
CA GLU A 285 7.91 2.17 -7.25
C GLU A 285 9.21 1.64 -7.85
N ALA A 286 9.46 0.32 -7.74
CA ALA A 286 10.64 -0.32 -8.31
C ALA A 286 10.66 -0.22 -9.85
N LEU A 287 9.55 -0.47 -10.52
CA LEU A 287 9.43 -0.36 -11.97
C LEU A 287 9.70 1.08 -12.45
N TYR A 288 9.16 2.07 -11.73
CA TYR A 288 9.43 3.47 -12.07
C TYR A 288 10.88 3.88 -11.76
N ALA A 289 11.49 3.32 -10.72
CA ALA A 289 12.93 3.45 -10.45
C ALA A 289 13.83 2.77 -11.51
N GLY A 290 13.26 2.06 -12.48
CA GLY A 290 13.97 1.27 -13.48
C GLY A 290 14.55 -0.04 -12.93
N THR A 291 14.07 -0.52 -11.80
CA THR A 291 14.46 -1.77 -11.18
C THR A 291 13.57 -2.89 -11.71
N GLN A 292 14.17 -4.01 -12.15
CA GLN A 292 13.41 -5.20 -12.54
C GLN A 292 12.67 -5.75 -11.32
N VAL A 293 11.46 -6.25 -11.50
CA VAL A 293 10.67 -6.87 -10.41
C VAL A 293 10.53 -8.35 -10.66
N LEU A 294 10.86 -9.17 -9.68
CA LEU A 294 10.69 -10.62 -9.69
C LEU A 294 9.81 -11.04 -8.51
N SER A 295 8.61 -11.59 -8.79
CA SER A 295 7.65 -11.90 -7.72
C SER A 295 6.76 -13.11 -8.05
N TYR A 296 6.10 -13.66 -7.01
CA TYR A 296 5.00 -14.62 -7.18
C TYR A 296 3.65 -13.95 -7.47
N CYS A 297 3.53 -12.65 -7.17
CA CYS A 297 2.26 -11.95 -7.22
C CYS A 297 2.04 -11.28 -8.57
N LYS A 298 0.87 -11.51 -9.16
CA LYS A 298 0.37 -10.81 -10.35
C LYS A 298 -0.83 -9.94 -9.94
N PRO A 299 -0.63 -8.63 -9.71
CA PRO A 299 -1.72 -7.78 -9.20
C PRO A 299 -2.81 -7.51 -10.23
N MET A 300 -2.45 -7.37 -11.50
CA MET A 300 -3.37 -7.02 -12.59
C MET A 300 -3.42 -8.12 -13.65
N HIS A 301 -4.52 -8.22 -14.39
CA HIS A 301 -4.62 -9.17 -15.51
C HIS A 301 -3.66 -8.81 -16.65
N ILE A 302 -3.31 -7.54 -16.82
CA ILE A 302 -2.26 -7.08 -17.73
C ILE A 302 -0.88 -7.37 -17.17
N ASN A 303 0.11 -7.51 -18.05
CA ASN A 303 1.52 -7.61 -17.66
C ASN A 303 2.15 -6.21 -17.68
N PHE A 304 3.12 -6.00 -16.81
CA PHE A 304 3.95 -4.79 -16.80
C PHE A 304 5.31 -5.13 -17.41
N ASP A 305 5.85 -4.24 -18.18
CA ASP A 305 7.22 -4.36 -18.62
C ASP A 305 8.14 -4.42 -17.39
N HIS A 306 9.19 -5.23 -17.46
CA HIS A 306 10.14 -5.44 -16.36
C HIS A 306 9.57 -6.10 -15.08
N HIS A 307 8.33 -6.59 -15.11
CA HIS A 307 7.76 -7.39 -14.02
C HIS A 307 7.70 -8.87 -14.40
N HIS A 308 8.57 -9.66 -13.81
CA HIS A 308 8.71 -11.08 -14.03
C HIS A 308 7.92 -11.85 -12.96
N ILE A 309 6.91 -12.59 -13.39
CA ILE A 309 6.03 -13.34 -12.51
C ILE A 309 6.36 -14.81 -12.63
N VAL A 310 6.64 -15.45 -11.52
CA VAL A 310 6.99 -16.87 -11.40
C VAL A 310 6.06 -17.56 -10.41
N LYS A 311 6.01 -18.89 -10.43
CA LYS A 311 5.07 -19.66 -9.62
C LYS A 311 5.74 -20.52 -8.55
N THR A 312 7.00 -20.89 -8.75
CA THR A 312 7.75 -21.76 -7.85
C THR A 312 9.07 -21.14 -7.44
N LYS A 313 9.70 -21.69 -6.42
CA LYS A 313 11.03 -21.27 -5.95
C LYS A 313 12.10 -21.56 -7.00
N GLU A 314 11.95 -22.67 -7.72
CA GLU A 314 12.83 -23.09 -8.80
C GLU A 314 12.77 -22.08 -9.96
N GLU A 315 11.57 -21.74 -10.42
CA GLU A 315 11.36 -20.69 -11.44
C GLU A 315 11.93 -19.34 -10.98
N MET A 316 11.79 -18.98 -9.68
CA MET A 316 12.35 -17.76 -9.14
C MET A 316 13.88 -17.76 -9.19
N LYS A 317 14.52 -18.87 -8.84
CA LYS A 317 15.98 -19.05 -8.92
C LYS A 317 16.48 -18.94 -10.37
N GLU A 318 15.83 -19.68 -11.29
CA GLU A 318 16.19 -19.68 -12.71
C GLU A 318 16.05 -18.29 -13.33
N LYS A 319 14.93 -17.62 -13.06
CA LYS A 319 14.69 -16.26 -13.57
C LYS A 319 15.63 -15.22 -12.97
N LEU A 320 15.94 -15.34 -11.68
CA LEU A 320 16.92 -14.48 -11.03
C LEU A 320 18.30 -14.64 -11.68
N LEU A 321 18.74 -15.87 -11.91
CA LEU A 321 20.03 -16.16 -12.56
C LEU A 321 20.09 -15.61 -14.00
N GLU A 322 18.99 -15.80 -14.77
CA GLU A 322 18.86 -15.20 -16.12
C GLU A 322 19.03 -13.68 -16.08
N LEU A 323 18.35 -13.02 -15.14
CA LEU A 323 18.42 -11.55 -15.00
C LEU A 323 19.82 -11.10 -14.54
N LEU A 324 20.45 -11.77 -13.60
CA LEU A 324 21.79 -11.40 -13.11
C LEU A 324 22.84 -11.52 -14.22
N ASN A 325 22.74 -12.52 -15.09
CA ASN A 325 23.66 -12.76 -16.20
C ASN A 325 23.38 -11.86 -17.43
N ASN A 326 22.26 -11.15 -17.48
CA ASN A 326 21.92 -10.26 -18.59
C ASN A 326 22.72 -8.95 -18.49
N LYS A 327 23.83 -8.87 -19.22
CA LYS A 327 24.66 -7.66 -19.31
C LYS A 327 23.98 -6.48 -20.02
N ASN A 328 22.92 -6.74 -20.80
CA ASN A 328 22.15 -5.75 -21.55
C ASN A 328 20.79 -5.48 -20.90
N MET A 329 20.66 -5.75 -19.61
CA MET A 329 19.42 -5.51 -18.86
C MET A 329 19.05 -4.03 -18.93
N LYS A 330 17.83 -3.76 -19.41
CA LYS A 330 17.29 -2.40 -19.46
C LYS A 330 16.82 -1.98 -18.08
N HIS A 331 17.03 -0.71 -17.80
CA HIS A 331 16.63 -0.06 -16.56
C HIS A 331 15.81 1.21 -16.83
N ASP A 332 15.00 1.16 -17.90
CA ASP A 332 14.11 2.24 -18.24
C ASP A 332 12.98 2.32 -17.21
N SER A 333 12.57 3.54 -16.87
CA SER A 333 11.43 3.77 -15.97
C SER A 333 10.13 3.30 -16.63
N VAL A 334 9.36 2.50 -15.93
CA VAL A 334 8.03 2.04 -16.35
C VAL A 334 6.96 2.69 -15.48
N LEU A 335 6.29 3.70 -16.03
CA LEU A 335 5.16 4.37 -15.36
C LEU A 335 3.85 3.67 -15.74
N THR A 336 3.27 2.93 -14.83
CA THR A 336 2.00 2.21 -15.03
C THR A 336 0.79 3.05 -14.64
N TRP A 337 0.79 3.63 -13.46
CA TRP A 337 -0.29 4.48 -12.96
C TRP A 337 0.26 5.70 -12.22
N PRO A 338 0.15 6.91 -12.80
CA PRO A 338 0.36 8.15 -12.05
C PRO A 338 -0.73 8.31 -10.99
N ILE A 339 -0.36 8.80 -9.81
CA ILE A 339 -1.30 8.98 -8.70
C ILE A 339 -2.47 9.92 -9.06
N GLY A 340 -2.24 10.87 -9.97
CA GLY A 340 -3.28 11.76 -10.49
C GLY A 340 -4.42 11.04 -11.19
N GLU A 341 -4.14 9.98 -11.95
CA GLU A 341 -5.19 9.17 -12.57
C GLU A 341 -6.01 8.42 -11.54
N THR A 342 -5.37 7.88 -10.51
CA THR A 342 -6.02 7.23 -9.38
C THR A 342 -6.97 8.20 -8.67
N CYS A 343 -6.50 9.43 -8.37
CA CYS A 343 -7.32 10.48 -7.77
C CYS A 343 -8.52 10.85 -8.64
N ASN A 344 -8.32 11.02 -9.95
CA ASN A 344 -9.40 11.36 -10.89
C ASN A 344 -10.44 10.25 -10.99
N LYS A 345 -10.02 8.98 -11.04
CA LYS A 345 -10.95 7.83 -11.04
C LYS A 345 -11.77 7.78 -9.76
N ILE A 346 -11.15 7.99 -8.59
CA ILE A 346 -11.88 8.04 -7.31
C ILE A 346 -12.88 9.19 -7.29
N LEU A 347 -12.48 10.41 -7.69
CA LEU A 347 -13.40 11.56 -7.71
C LEU A 347 -14.56 11.37 -8.68
N SER A 348 -14.34 10.71 -9.81
CA SER A 348 -15.40 10.45 -10.80
C SER A 348 -16.56 9.62 -10.25
N LEU A 349 -16.32 8.81 -9.21
CA LEU A 349 -17.37 8.02 -8.56
C LEU A 349 -18.40 8.86 -7.80
N TYR A 350 -18.07 10.11 -7.48
CA TYR A 350 -18.95 11.04 -6.74
C TYR A 350 -19.70 12.04 -7.64
N ASN A 351 -19.53 11.94 -8.95
CA ASN A 351 -20.19 12.78 -9.94
C ASN A 351 -21.61 12.32 -10.27
#